data_c4e20b3915a6bc3d4f916eb9496266e0
#
_entry.id   c4e20b3915a6bc3d4f916eb9496266e0
#
_cell.length_a   1.000
_cell.length_b   1.000
_cell.length_c   1.000
_cell.angle_alpha   90.00
_cell.angle_beta   90.00
_cell.angle_gamma   90.00
#
_symmetry.space_group_name_H-M   'P 1'
#
loop_
_entity.id
_entity.type
_entity.pdbx_description
1 polymer ?
#
loop_
_entity_poly.entity_id
_entity_poly.type
_entity_poly.pdbx_seq_one_letter_code
_entity_poly.pdbx_strand_id
1 'polypeptide(L)'
;MNGGRNVYKILIVEDDKNISEMVTDYLSGEGYEVLPVSTGESAISALEQTSYDLALIDLMLPGCSGFDVVKSIRKKSVMPVIIITAKDNDIDKTRGLNLGADDYVTKPFSIIELVARIKANIRRATKYINVSHEEKIIQIKDLKIYTDQHKVERVGKIINLTHTEFKILVLLASNPGRAFSKEEIYLKIWNEPYYGNERVLN
;
A
#
# COMPACT_ATOMS: atom_id res chain seq x y z
N MET A 1 -21.43 23.08 11.14
CA MET A 1 -20.33 22.50 11.94
C MET A 1 -19.42 21.79 10.96
N ASN A 2 -18.26 22.38 10.64
CA ASN A 2 -17.32 21.86 9.66
C ASN A 2 -16.63 20.60 10.24
N GLY A 3 -17.01 19.43 9.75
CA GLY A 3 -16.19 18.23 9.94
C GLY A 3 -14.84 18.48 9.26
N GLY A 4 -13.78 18.63 10.03
CA GLY A 4 -12.44 18.83 9.51
C GLY A 4 -12.11 17.68 8.57
N ARG A 5 -11.94 17.96 7.27
CA ARG A 5 -11.36 16.98 6.34
C ARG A 5 -9.93 16.74 6.83
N ASN A 6 -9.67 15.54 7.33
CA ASN A 6 -8.28 15.11 7.51
C ASN A 6 -7.58 15.24 6.16
N VAL A 7 -6.59 16.13 6.07
CA VAL A 7 -5.73 16.24 4.90
C VAL A 7 -4.80 15.04 4.92
N TYR A 8 -4.87 14.19 3.90
CA TYR A 8 -3.99 13.02 3.81
C TYR A 8 -2.57 13.43 3.47
N LYS A 9 -1.60 12.82 4.13
CA LYS A 9 -0.17 13.06 3.97
C LYS A 9 0.47 11.98 3.11
N ILE A 10 1.14 12.41 2.04
CA ILE A 10 1.79 11.50 1.09
C ILE A 10 3.30 11.75 1.11
N LEU A 11 4.09 10.70 1.32
CA LEU A 11 5.53 10.73 1.15
C LEU A 11 5.88 10.33 -0.30
N ILE A 12 6.66 11.16 -1.00
CA ILE A 12 7.20 10.83 -2.33
C ILE A 12 8.71 10.65 -2.20
N VAL A 13 9.22 9.50 -2.64
CA VAL A 13 10.64 9.17 -2.65
C VAL A 13 11.06 8.96 -4.10
N GLU A 14 11.64 9.99 -4.72
CA GLU A 14 11.92 10.07 -6.15
C GLU A 14 13.11 11.00 -6.37
N ASP A 15 14.18 10.51 -7.02
CA ASP A 15 15.38 11.29 -7.28
C ASP A 15 15.29 12.15 -8.55
N ASP A 16 14.44 11.78 -9.51
CA ASP A 16 14.14 12.63 -10.66
C ASP A 16 13.28 13.82 -10.24
N LYS A 17 13.92 15.00 -10.28
CA LYS A 17 13.29 16.26 -9.85
C LYS A 17 12.04 16.61 -10.66
N ASN A 18 12.03 16.35 -11.98
CA ASN A 18 10.88 16.69 -12.83
C ASN A 18 9.68 15.80 -12.50
N ILE A 19 9.92 14.51 -12.28
CA ILE A 19 8.85 13.57 -11.88
C ILE A 19 8.33 13.94 -10.48
N SER A 20 9.25 14.19 -9.54
CA SER A 20 8.91 14.57 -8.17
C SER A 20 8.07 15.85 -8.11
N GLU A 21 8.49 16.91 -8.83
CA GLU A 21 7.75 18.18 -8.90
C GLU A 21 6.37 17.99 -9.56
N MET A 22 6.32 17.32 -10.73
CA MET A 22 5.05 17.07 -11.43
C MET A 22 4.03 16.33 -10.56
N VAL A 23 4.46 15.28 -9.86
CA VAL A 23 3.57 14.49 -9.00
C VAL A 23 3.17 15.30 -7.77
N THR A 24 4.10 16.04 -7.16
CA THR A 24 3.84 16.91 -5.99
C THR A 24 2.83 17.99 -6.32
N ASP A 25 3.00 18.70 -7.41
CA ASP A 25 2.11 19.80 -7.82
C ASP A 25 0.69 19.28 -8.08
N TYR A 26 0.58 18.15 -8.79
CA TYR A 26 -0.72 17.58 -9.07
C TYR A 26 -1.44 17.11 -7.80
N LEU A 27 -0.74 16.39 -6.90
CA LEU A 27 -1.33 15.91 -5.65
C LEU A 27 -1.67 17.06 -4.70
N SER A 28 -0.84 18.09 -4.63
CA SER A 28 -1.13 19.29 -3.82
C SER A 28 -2.37 20.02 -4.35
N GLY A 29 -2.53 20.10 -5.67
CA GLY A 29 -3.74 20.62 -6.31
C GLY A 29 -5.01 19.82 -6.01
N GLU A 30 -4.87 18.52 -5.73
CA GLU A 30 -5.97 17.64 -5.30
C GLU A 30 -6.24 17.72 -3.78
N GLY A 31 -5.47 18.53 -3.03
CA GLY A 31 -5.67 18.79 -1.60
C GLY A 31 -4.93 17.81 -0.67
N TYR A 32 -3.89 17.13 -1.16
CA TYR A 32 -3.00 16.33 -0.33
C TYR A 32 -1.86 17.18 0.25
N GLU A 33 -1.39 16.84 1.46
CA GLU A 33 -0.13 17.31 2.00
C GLU A 33 0.98 16.38 1.51
N VAL A 34 1.93 16.91 0.73
CA VAL A 34 2.95 16.09 0.06
C VAL A 34 4.33 16.45 0.58
N LEU A 35 5.11 15.45 0.98
CA LEU A 35 6.53 15.62 1.27
C LEU A 35 7.36 14.88 0.21
N PRO A 36 7.99 15.59 -0.74
CA PRO A 36 8.95 14.99 -1.64
C PRO A 36 10.32 14.88 -0.97
N VAL A 37 10.98 13.74 -1.15
CA VAL A 37 12.38 13.49 -0.77
C VAL A 37 13.09 12.76 -1.90
N SER A 38 14.40 13.00 -2.07
CA SER A 38 15.17 12.49 -3.21
C SER A 38 16.05 11.28 -2.88
N THR A 39 16.10 10.85 -1.61
CA THR A 39 16.93 9.72 -1.18
C THR A 39 16.22 8.81 -0.20
N GLY A 40 16.62 7.53 -0.17
CA GLY A 40 16.07 6.57 0.79
C GLY A 40 16.36 6.93 2.24
N GLU A 41 17.51 7.52 2.53
CA GLU A 41 17.90 7.96 3.86
C GLU A 41 17.00 9.10 4.35
N SER A 42 16.71 10.07 3.48
CA SER A 42 15.77 11.15 3.80
C SER A 42 14.36 10.63 4.03
N ALA A 43 13.94 9.63 3.27
CA ALA A 43 12.64 8.97 3.46
C ALA A 43 12.55 8.29 4.82
N ILE A 44 13.59 7.52 5.20
CA ILE A 44 13.62 6.84 6.51
C ILE A 44 13.60 7.87 7.66
N SER A 45 14.36 8.96 7.54
CA SER A 45 14.35 10.04 8.53
C SER A 45 12.97 10.71 8.64
N ALA A 46 12.30 10.99 7.51
CA ALA A 46 10.95 11.56 7.48
C ALA A 46 9.91 10.65 8.16
N LEU A 47 10.02 9.32 7.93
CA LEU A 47 9.15 8.32 8.54
C LEU A 47 9.33 8.18 10.05
N GLU A 48 10.46 8.63 10.60
CA GLU A 48 10.69 8.67 12.06
C GLU A 48 10.08 9.91 12.72
N GLN A 49 9.90 10.97 11.96
CA GLN A 49 9.40 12.26 12.46
C GLN A 49 7.89 12.42 12.31
N THR A 50 7.30 11.83 11.27
CA THR A 50 5.89 12.05 10.91
C THR A 50 5.28 10.76 10.37
N SER A 51 3.97 10.59 10.62
CA SER A 51 3.17 9.52 10.00
C SER A 51 2.59 10.01 8.68
N TYR A 52 2.54 9.10 7.70
CA TYR A 52 1.97 9.33 6.37
C TYR A 52 0.83 8.35 6.12
N ASP A 53 -0.08 8.73 5.23
CA ASP A 53 -1.23 7.93 4.82
C ASP A 53 -0.94 7.06 3.60
N LEU A 54 0.12 7.40 2.83
CA LEU A 54 0.60 6.64 1.68
C LEU A 54 2.05 7.04 1.36
N ALA A 55 2.84 6.08 0.85
CA ALA A 55 4.15 6.36 0.27
C ALA A 55 4.21 5.96 -1.21
N LEU A 56 4.78 6.84 -2.05
CA LEU A 56 5.22 6.56 -3.41
C LEU A 56 6.73 6.40 -3.40
N ILE A 57 7.26 5.30 -3.93
CA ILE A 57 8.70 4.99 -3.78
C ILE A 57 9.28 4.53 -5.11
N ASP A 58 10.29 5.25 -5.63
CA ASP A 58 11.12 4.70 -6.68
C ASP A 58 12.08 3.65 -6.10
N LEU A 59 12.29 2.59 -6.85
CA LEU A 59 13.29 1.55 -6.50
C LEU A 59 14.72 1.97 -6.85
N MET A 60 14.87 2.83 -7.86
CA MET A 60 16.15 3.22 -8.44
C MET A 60 16.72 4.48 -7.78
N LEU A 61 16.70 4.51 -6.45
CA LEU A 61 17.25 5.64 -5.70
C LEU A 61 18.79 5.55 -5.56
N PRO A 62 19.49 6.68 -5.53
CA PRO A 62 20.91 6.70 -5.17
C PRO A 62 21.11 6.33 -3.70
N GLY A 63 22.14 5.54 -3.41
CA GLY A 63 22.46 5.11 -2.04
C GLY A 63 21.52 4.02 -1.53
N CYS A 64 20.62 4.35 -0.62
CA CYS A 64 19.66 3.42 -0.05
C CYS A 64 18.56 3.07 -1.07
N SER A 65 18.45 1.78 -1.40
CA SER A 65 17.45 1.28 -2.36
C SER A 65 16.01 1.52 -1.89
N GLY A 66 15.09 1.81 -2.82
CA GLY A 66 13.66 1.88 -2.53
C GLY A 66 13.11 0.60 -1.85
N PHE A 67 13.67 -0.56 -2.13
CA PHE A 67 13.33 -1.79 -1.41
C PHE A 67 13.64 -1.71 0.10
N ASP A 68 14.74 -1.05 0.49
CA ASP A 68 15.09 -0.90 1.90
C ASP A 68 14.19 0.12 2.60
N VAL A 69 13.71 1.13 1.87
CA VAL A 69 12.67 2.04 2.35
C VAL A 69 11.37 1.28 2.61
N VAL A 70 10.90 0.45 1.66
CA VAL A 70 9.70 -0.40 1.84
C VAL A 70 9.85 -1.30 3.07
N LYS A 71 10.98 -1.98 3.23
CA LYS A 71 11.26 -2.80 4.42
C LYS A 71 11.21 -1.99 5.72
N SER A 72 11.76 -0.77 5.71
CA SER A 72 11.74 0.12 6.87
C SER A 72 10.32 0.50 7.25
N ILE A 73 9.48 0.86 6.26
CA ILE A 73 8.05 1.13 6.46
C ILE A 73 7.37 -0.08 7.10
N ARG A 74 7.56 -1.27 6.54
CA ARG A 74 6.86 -2.49 6.99
C ARG A 74 7.24 -2.96 8.39
N LYS A 75 8.39 -2.55 8.91
CA LYS A 75 8.75 -2.80 10.31
C LYS A 75 7.89 -2.01 11.30
N LYS A 76 7.33 -0.88 10.91
CA LYS A 76 6.66 0.07 11.80
C LYS A 76 5.22 0.41 11.40
N SER A 77 4.84 0.18 10.13
CA SER A 77 3.58 0.66 9.57
C SER A 77 3.01 -0.27 8.52
N VAL A 78 1.68 -0.31 8.46
CA VAL A 78 0.87 -0.98 7.43
C VAL A 78 0.33 0.00 6.38
N MET A 79 0.82 1.25 6.38
CA MET A 79 0.37 2.26 5.41
C MET A 79 0.56 1.77 3.98
N PRO A 80 -0.32 2.14 3.04
CA PRO A 80 -0.18 1.81 1.63
C PRO A 80 1.15 2.30 1.05
N VAL A 81 1.80 1.42 0.27
CA VAL A 81 3.02 1.72 -0.47
C VAL A 81 2.80 1.41 -1.94
N ILE A 82 3.00 2.40 -2.80
CA ILE A 82 3.00 2.24 -4.25
C ILE A 82 4.45 2.38 -4.73
N ILE A 83 4.94 1.38 -5.44
CA ILE A 83 6.24 1.45 -6.10
C ILE A 83 6.09 2.08 -7.47
N ILE A 84 6.95 3.04 -7.80
CA ILE A 84 7.06 3.66 -9.12
C ILE A 84 8.47 3.45 -9.61
N THR A 85 8.68 2.81 -10.76
CA THR A 85 10.06 2.56 -11.24
C THR A 85 10.13 2.30 -12.73
N ALA A 86 11.30 2.55 -13.33
CA ALA A 86 11.59 2.19 -14.72
C ALA A 86 11.83 0.68 -14.91
N LYS A 87 11.98 -0.07 -13.81
CA LYS A 87 12.16 -1.53 -13.87
C LYS A 87 10.85 -2.21 -14.21
N ASP A 88 10.76 -2.77 -15.42
CA ASP A 88 9.58 -3.47 -15.94
C ASP A 88 9.78 -4.99 -15.97
N ASN A 89 10.76 -5.52 -15.23
CA ASN A 89 10.93 -6.95 -15.15
C ASN A 89 10.08 -7.56 -14.02
N ASP A 90 9.55 -8.74 -14.28
CA ASP A 90 8.69 -9.48 -13.35
C ASP A 90 9.38 -9.79 -12.02
N ILE A 91 10.71 -9.89 -12.01
CA ILE A 91 11.50 -10.17 -10.81
C ILE A 91 11.42 -9.01 -9.82
N ASP A 92 11.58 -7.77 -10.29
CA ASP A 92 11.53 -6.59 -9.41
C ASP A 92 10.09 -6.28 -8.97
N LYS A 93 9.09 -6.47 -9.85
CA LYS A 93 7.66 -6.41 -9.48
C LYS A 93 7.35 -7.41 -8.36
N THR A 94 7.70 -8.67 -8.58
CA THR A 94 7.50 -9.75 -7.62
C THR A 94 8.21 -9.47 -6.29
N ARG A 95 9.45 -8.97 -6.36
CA ARG A 95 10.22 -8.61 -5.15
C ARG A 95 9.58 -7.47 -4.38
N GLY A 96 9.10 -6.41 -5.08
CA GLY A 96 8.41 -5.28 -4.45
C GLY A 96 7.14 -5.70 -3.73
N LEU A 97 6.30 -6.49 -4.39
CA LEU A 97 5.06 -7.01 -3.82
C LEU A 97 5.33 -7.98 -2.65
N ASN A 98 6.33 -8.86 -2.74
CA ASN A 98 6.75 -9.75 -1.65
C ASN A 98 7.28 -9.00 -0.42
N LEU A 99 7.84 -7.81 -0.60
CA LEU A 99 8.24 -6.92 0.49
C LEU A 99 7.08 -6.15 1.10
N GLY A 100 5.87 -6.33 0.56
CA GLY A 100 4.64 -5.76 1.08
C GLY A 100 4.22 -4.45 0.41
N ALA A 101 4.69 -4.14 -0.80
CA ALA A 101 4.09 -3.08 -1.60
C ALA A 101 2.65 -3.44 -1.97
N ASP A 102 1.76 -2.45 -1.99
CA ASP A 102 0.34 -2.63 -2.25
C ASP A 102 -0.03 -2.42 -3.72
N ASP A 103 0.84 -1.73 -4.46
CA ASP A 103 0.68 -1.48 -5.90
C ASP A 103 2.04 -1.21 -6.55
N TYR A 104 2.08 -1.29 -7.88
CA TYR A 104 3.29 -1.13 -8.68
C TYR A 104 2.97 -0.40 -9.98
N VAL A 105 3.71 0.66 -10.31
CA VAL A 105 3.52 1.48 -11.51
C VAL A 105 4.85 1.59 -12.26
N THR A 106 4.84 1.24 -13.54
CA THR A 106 6.04 1.35 -14.38
C THR A 106 6.16 2.73 -15.03
N LYS A 107 7.37 3.27 -15.08
CA LYS A 107 7.69 4.47 -15.86
C LYS A 107 7.89 4.08 -17.35
N PRO A 108 7.34 4.87 -18.32
CA PRO A 108 6.55 6.08 -18.14
C PRO A 108 5.10 5.76 -17.73
N PHE A 109 4.51 6.60 -16.88
CA PHE A 109 3.14 6.44 -16.39
C PHE A 109 2.27 7.68 -16.71
N SER A 110 0.98 7.48 -16.72
CA SER A 110 0.01 8.58 -16.75
C SER A 110 -0.20 9.14 -15.34
N ILE A 111 -0.07 10.46 -15.17
CA ILE A 111 -0.34 11.11 -13.88
C ILE A 111 -1.79 10.85 -13.42
N ILE A 112 -2.73 10.80 -14.35
CA ILE A 112 -4.16 10.52 -14.07
C ILE A 112 -4.31 9.09 -13.52
N GLU A 113 -3.62 8.11 -14.10
CA GLU A 113 -3.62 6.73 -13.63
C GLU A 113 -2.99 6.62 -12.24
N LEU A 114 -1.81 7.24 -12.03
CA LEU A 114 -1.13 7.23 -10.74
C LEU A 114 -2.04 7.81 -9.65
N VAL A 115 -2.67 8.94 -9.89
CA VAL A 115 -3.58 9.58 -8.92
C VAL A 115 -4.82 8.74 -8.65
N ALA A 116 -5.37 8.07 -9.67
CA ALA A 116 -6.47 7.12 -9.47
C ALA A 116 -6.08 5.96 -8.56
N ARG A 117 -4.85 5.40 -8.72
CA ARG A 117 -4.29 4.35 -7.85
C ARG A 117 -4.05 4.86 -6.43
N ILE A 118 -3.50 6.07 -6.25
CA ILE A 118 -3.33 6.71 -4.94
C ILE A 118 -4.68 6.84 -4.22
N LYS A 119 -5.68 7.45 -4.89
CA LYS A 119 -7.03 7.61 -4.36
C LYS A 119 -7.65 6.26 -3.98
N ALA A 120 -7.46 5.25 -4.79
CA ALA A 120 -7.96 3.91 -4.52
C ALA A 120 -7.29 3.29 -3.29
N ASN A 121 -5.96 3.40 -3.15
CA ASN A 121 -5.22 2.86 -2.03
C ASN A 121 -5.55 3.59 -0.71
N ILE A 122 -5.58 4.94 -0.70
CA ILE A 122 -6.01 5.73 0.47
C ILE A 122 -7.45 5.39 0.83
N ARG A 123 -8.39 5.38 -0.14
CA ARG A 123 -9.79 5.03 0.13
C ARG A 123 -9.93 3.63 0.73
N ARG A 124 -9.14 2.66 0.27
CA ARG A 124 -9.13 1.31 0.82
C ARG A 124 -8.62 1.31 2.26
N ALA A 125 -7.53 2.03 2.55
CA ALA A 125 -6.98 2.13 3.89
C ALA A 125 -7.92 2.87 4.87
N THR A 126 -8.67 3.89 4.39
CA THR A 126 -9.50 4.77 5.24
C THR A 126 -10.97 4.40 5.27
N LYS A 127 -11.55 3.76 4.24
CA LYS A 127 -12.95 3.34 4.26
C LYS A 127 -13.25 2.37 5.39
N TYR A 128 -12.25 1.67 5.88
CA TYR A 128 -12.38 0.77 7.00
C TYR A 128 -12.35 1.46 8.38
N ILE A 129 -11.99 2.76 8.42
CA ILE A 129 -11.99 3.55 9.67
C ILE A 129 -13.33 4.27 9.89
N ASN A 130 -14.12 4.54 8.83
CA ASN A 130 -15.27 5.45 8.87
C ASN A 130 -16.66 4.82 8.63
N VAL A 131 -16.82 3.51 8.56
CA VAL A 131 -18.14 2.89 8.50
C VAL A 131 -18.57 2.50 9.91
N SER A 132 -19.22 3.44 10.59
CA SER A 132 -20.06 3.17 11.76
C SER A 132 -21.26 2.31 11.32
N HIS A 133 -21.52 1.28 12.09
CA HIS A 133 -22.67 0.39 12.23
C HIS A 133 -22.56 -0.99 11.58
N GLU A 134 -22.48 -1.92 12.50
CA GLU A 134 -22.30 -3.35 12.48
C GLU A 134 -20.84 -3.77 12.25
N GLU A 135 -20.13 -4.01 13.36
CA GLU A 135 -18.79 -4.62 13.33
C GLU A 135 -18.89 -5.96 12.59
N LYS A 136 -18.50 -5.97 11.32
CA LYS A 136 -18.39 -7.22 10.57
C LYS A 136 -17.15 -7.97 11.05
N ILE A 137 -17.34 -8.78 12.08
CA ILE A 137 -16.30 -9.64 12.62
C ILE A 137 -16.40 -11.00 11.94
N ILE A 138 -15.35 -11.41 11.24
CA ILE A 138 -15.19 -12.78 10.81
C ILE A 138 -14.42 -13.51 11.91
N GLN A 139 -15.06 -14.49 12.54
CA GLN A 139 -14.42 -15.30 13.57
C GLN A 139 -14.17 -16.71 13.07
N ILE A 140 -12.90 -17.13 13.11
CA ILE A 140 -12.48 -18.48 12.76
C ILE A 140 -11.63 -19.02 13.92
N LYS A 141 -12.21 -19.91 14.72
CA LYS A 141 -11.58 -20.44 15.94
C LYS A 141 -11.14 -19.30 16.88
N ASP A 142 -9.83 -19.16 17.07
CA ASP A 142 -9.18 -18.17 17.92
C ASP A 142 -8.81 -16.86 17.18
N LEU A 143 -9.11 -16.79 15.88
CA LEU A 143 -8.84 -15.63 15.03
C LEU A 143 -10.10 -14.75 14.90
N LYS A 144 -9.98 -13.47 15.20
CA LYS A 144 -11.00 -12.45 14.97
C LYS A 144 -10.49 -11.44 13.95
N ILE A 145 -11.22 -11.25 12.87
CA ILE A 145 -10.91 -10.33 11.79
C ILE A 145 -11.98 -9.23 11.81
N TYR A 146 -11.58 -8.05 12.21
CA TYR A 146 -12.40 -6.84 12.23
C TYR A 146 -12.27 -6.17 10.86
N THR A 147 -13.19 -6.48 9.96
CA THR A 147 -13.07 -6.07 8.55
C THR A 147 -13.08 -4.57 8.38
N ASP A 148 -13.84 -3.88 9.21
CA ASP A 148 -14.01 -2.42 9.15
C ASP A 148 -12.86 -1.65 9.82
N GLN A 149 -12.13 -2.32 10.73
CA GLN A 149 -10.99 -1.72 11.44
C GLN A 149 -9.63 -2.13 10.88
N HIS A 150 -9.58 -2.97 9.83
CA HIS A 150 -8.32 -3.57 9.31
C HIS A 150 -7.49 -4.23 10.42
N LYS A 151 -8.17 -4.76 11.42
CA LYS A 151 -7.55 -5.34 12.60
C LYS A 151 -7.73 -6.85 12.60
N VAL A 152 -6.66 -7.54 12.93
CA VAL A 152 -6.68 -8.99 13.17
C VAL A 152 -6.21 -9.25 14.59
N GLU A 153 -6.94 -10.10 15.29
CA GLU A 153 -6.62 -10.48 16.66
C GLU A 153 -6.64 -12.00 16.79
N ARG A 154 -5.63 -12.54 17.46
CA ARG A 154 -5.57 -13.95 17.81
C ARG A 154 -5.23 -14.12 19.28
N VAL A 155 -6.13 -14.77 20.03
CA VAL A 155 -5.97 -14.99 21.49
C VAL A 155 -5.63 -13.66 22.23
N GLY A 156 -6.36 -12.56 21.89
CA GLY A 156 -6.16 -11.26 22.52
C GLY A 156 -4.92 -10.48 22.05
N LYS A 157 -4.13 -11.02 21.12
CA LYS A 157 -2.96 -10.33 20.55
C LYS A 157 -3.27 -9.80 19.16
N ILE A 158 -2.93 -8.54 18.91
CA ILE A 158 -3.06 -7.93 17.59
C ILE A 158 -1.97 -8.51 16.68
N ILE A 159 -2.38 -8.91 15.46
CA ILE A 159 -1.50 -9.33 14.37
C ILE A 159 -1.45 -8.18 13.37
N ASN A 160 -0.25 -7.65 13.14
CA ASN A 160 -0.03 -6.62 12.14
C ASN A 160 0.12 -7.27 10.76
N LEU A 161 -0.77 -6.94 9.85
CA LEU A 161 -0.74 -7.38 8.45
C LEU A 161 -0.63 -6.14 7.56
N THR A 162 0.07 -6.26 6.45
CA THR A 162 0.00 -5.27 5.38
C THR A 162 -1.42 -5.22 4.81
N HIS A 163 -1.74 -4.15 4.09
CA HIS A 163 -3.06 -4.03 3.46
C HIS A 163 -3.38 -5.21 2.52
N THR A 164 -2.40 -5.66 1.77
CA THR A 164 -2.54 -6.81 0.86
C THR A 164 -2.73 -8.13 1.59
N GLU A 165 -1.92 -8.40 2.63
CA GLU A 165 -2.08 -9.61 3.46
C GLU A 165 -3.46 -9.64 4.14
N PHE A 166 -3.92 -8.51 4.64
CA PHE A 166 -5.25 -8.39 5.22
C PHE A 166 -6.36 -8.71 4.20
N LYS A 167 -6.26 -8.18 2.96
CA LYS A 167 -7.23 -8.48 1.89
C LYS A 167 -7.26 -9.97 1.55
N ILE A 168 -6.10 -10.59 1.42
CA ILE A 168 -6.00 -12.04 1.15
C ILE A 168 -6.66 -12.81 2.29
N LEU A 169 -6.35 -12.46 3.54
CA LEU A 169 -6.96 -13.09 4.71
C LEU A 169 -8.48 -12.94 4.70
N VAL A 170 -9.01 -11.75 4.47
CA VAL A 170 -10.46 -11.50 4.39
C VAL A 170 -11.10 -12.27 3.24
N LEU A 171 -10.47 -12.31 2.06
CA LEU A 171 -10.95 -13.09 0.91
C LEU A 171 -11.11 -14.56 1.26
N LEU A 172 -10.10 -15.16 1.87
CA LEU A 172 -10.11 -16.58 2.26
C LEU A 172 -11.11 -16.84 3.40
N ALA A 173 -11.10 -16.00 4.42
CA ALA A 173 -11.95 -16.11 5.59
C ALA A 173 -13.45 -15.93 5.28
N SER A 174 -13.79 -15.12 4.29
CA SER A 174 -15.17 -14.91 3.83
C SER A 174 -15.70 -16.04 2.95
N ASN A 175 -14.85 -16.99 2.54
CA ASN A 175 -15.24 -18.10 1.67
C ASN A 175 -14.77 -19.45 2.23
N PRO A 176 -15.28 -19.86 3.39
CA PRO A 176 -14.86 -21.11 4.03
C PRO A 176 -15.18 -22.31 3.14
N GLY A 177 -14.23 -23.25 3.05
CA GLY A 177 -14.36 -24.45 2.23
C GLY A 177 -14.10 -24.28 0.74
N ARG A 178 -13.84 -23.04 0.26
CA ARG A 178 -13.46 -22.77 -1.11
C ARG A 178 -11.94 -22.69 -1.24
N ALA A 179 -11.36 -23.45 -2.18
CA ALA A 179 -10.00 -23.26 -2.63
C ALA A 179 -9.96 -22.17 -3.72
N PHE A 180 -8.95 -21.32 -3.65
CA PHE A 180 -8.67 -20.32 -4.68
C PHE A 180 -7.35 -20.65 -5.36
N SER A 181 -7.30 -20.54 -6.69
CA SER A 181 -6.03 -20.60 -7.39
C SER A 181 -5.22 -19.31 -7.16
N LYS A 182 -3.91 -19.35 -7.45
CA LYS A 182 -3.06 -18.16 -7.36
C LYS A 182 -3.57 -17.04 -8.28
N GLU A 183 -4.02 -17.41 -9.47
CA GLU A 183 -4.60 -16.52 -10.47
C GLU A 183 -5.87 -15.85 -9.96
N GLU A 184 -6.77 -16.62 -9.33
CA GLU A 184 -7.99 -16.09 -8.75
C GLU A 184 -7.72 -15.10 -7.61
N ILE A 185 -6.76 -15.43 -6.73
CA ILE A 185 -6.35 -14.52 -5.64
C ILE A 185 -5.77 -13.24 -6.25
N TYR A 186 -4.84 -13.38 -7.21
CA TYR A 186 -4.19 -12.26 -7.83
C TYR A 186 -5.20 -11.31 -8.49
N LEU A 187 -6.08 -11.85 -9.33
CA LEU A 187 -7.13 -11.09 -9.98
C LEU A 187 -8.06 -10.37 -8.99
N LYS A 188 -8.44 -11.04 -7.89
CA LYS A 188 -9.36 -10.44 -6.88
C LYS A 188 -8.71 -9.36 -6.03
N ILE A 189 -7.41 -9.47 -5.76
CA ILE A 189 -6.69 -8.53 -4.90
C ILE A 189 -6.20 -7.31 -5.67
N TRP A 190 -5.61 -7.52 -6.88
CA TRP A 190 -5.01 -6.46 -7.68
C TRP A 190 -5.89 -6.00 -8.86
N ASN A 191 -6.92 -6.77 -9.21
CA ASN A 191 -7.80 -6.53 -10.38
C ASN A 191 -7.02 -6.51 -11.71
N GLU A 192 -5.96 -7.29 -11.79
CA GLU A 192 -5.08 -7.44 -12.95
C GLU A 192 -4.93 -8.92 -13.31
N PRO A 193 -4.71 -9.28 -14.59
CA PRO A 193 -4.43 -10.66 -14.99
C PRO A 193 -3.13 -11.16 -14.34
N TYR A 194 -3.11 -12.43 -13.99
CA TYR A 194 -1.92 -13.10 -13.48
C TYR A 194 -1.02 -13.57 -14.63
N TYR A 195 0.21 -13.10 -14.68
CA TYR A 195 1.17 -13.42 -15.75
C TYR A 195 2.27 -14.41 -15.31
N GLY A 196 1.99 -15.32 -14.39
CA GLY A 196 2.94 -16.36 -13.99
C GLY A 196 3.94 -15.96 -12.90
N ASN A 197 3.70 -14.90 -12.16
CA ASN A 197 4.54 -14.43 -11.05
C ASN A 197 4.37 -15.32 -9.80
N GLU A 198 4.89 -16.55 -9.85
CA GLU A 198 4.65 -17.59 -8.83
C GLU A 198 5.10 -17.21 -7.42
N ARG A 199 6.00 -16.23 -7.27
CA ARG A 199 6.62 -15.88 -5.98
C ARG A 199 5.83 -14.88 -5.13
N VAL A 200 4.79 -14.27 -5.65
CA VAL A 200 3.99 -13.26 -4.91
C VAL A 200 3.07 -13.89 -3.87
N LEU A 201 2.70 -15.14 -4.06
CA LEU A 201 1.71 -15.86 -3.24
C LEU A 201 2.27 -17.13 -2.57
N ASN A 202 3.59 -17.24 -2.42
CA ASN A 202 4.22 -18.35 -1.71
C ASN A 202 4.48 -17.99 -0.25
#